data_69d6b6410f444628805539f80fd72d1e
#
_entry.id   69d6b6410f444628805539f80fd72d1e
#
_cell.length_a   1.000
_cell.length_b   1.000
_cell.length_c   1.000
_cell.angle_alpha   90.00
_cell.angle_beta   90.00
_cell.angle_gamma   90.00
#
_symmetry.space_group_name_H-M   'P 1'
#
loop_
_entity.id
_entity.type
_entity.pdbx_description
1 polymer ?
#
loop_
_entity_poly.entity_id
_entity_poly.type
_entity_poly.pdbx_seq_one_letter_code
_entity_poly.pdbx_strand_id
1 'polypeptide(L)'
;MDGEEYSHWIRKEVKMEHISEVLQNFHPGTDTPSRAQTPNSTSSLSNKEQLTQALGVTSLDNTFDNFKPRPGTEQALAAFRAVLDGPEFMLLCYGGVGNGKTHLCEAAAIELYKRGKFCRVMKMPEMLSTLRLAINNPEMDYDTILGNYCYAERLIMDDIGAGGSDREFGDRILETIVGARYGRQLLTIMTSNREFSELPERVQSRFEDAVTSYLVLNEGADYRPKKK
;
A
#
# COMPACT_ATOMS: atom_id res chain seq x y z
N MET A 1 -9.07 -15.54 -13.28
CA MET A 1 -8.22 -15.84 -12.12
C MET A 1 -9.00 -15.52 -10.89
N ASP A 2 -9.19 -16.46 -9.99
CA ASP A 2 -9.91 -16.24 -8.75
C ASP A 2 -8.95 -15.81 -7.62
N GLY A 3 -9.52 -15.40 -6.49
CA GLY A 3 -8.72 -14.87 -5.37
C GLY A 3 -7.77 -15.90 -4.74
N GLU A 4 -7.92 -17.19 -5.05
CA GLU A 4 -7.04 -18.25 -4.58
C GLU A 4 -5.69 -18.27 -5.30
N GLU A 5 -5.64 -17.95 -6.59
CA GLU A 5 -4.37 -17.87 -7.35
C GLU A 5 -3.51 -16.68 -6.90
N TYR A 6 -4.14 -15.52 -6.57
CA TYR A 6 -3.41 -14.38 -6.00
C TYR A 6 -2.83 -14.70 -4.62
N SER A 7 -3.60 -15.37 -3.76
CA SER A 7 -3.11 -15.86 -2.48
C SER A 7 -1.93 -16.82 -2.66
N HIS A 8 -1.92 -17.63 -3.72
CA HIS A 8 -0.86 -18.57 -4.03
C HIS A 8 0.41 -17.87 -4.52
N TRP A 9 0.31 -16.81 -5.33
CA TRP A 9 1.44 -16.02 -5.79
C TRP A 9 2.12 -15.28 -4.63
N ILE A 10 1.35 -14.61 -3.77
CA ILE A 10 1.89 -13.98 -2.55
C ILE A 10 2.55 -15.03 -1.65
N ARG A 11 1.97 -16.22 -1.50
CA ARG A 11 2.56 -17.32 -0.73
C ARG A 11 3.87 -17.83 -1.32
N LYS A 12 4.06 -17.72 -2.61
CA LYS A 12 5.25 -18.21 -3.32
C LYS A 12 6.42 -17.21 -3.28
N GLU A 13 6.17 -15.92 -3.39
CA GLU A 13 7.20 -14.87 -3.28
C GLU A 13 7.58 -14.55 -1.82
N VAL A 14 6.61 -14.62 -0.93
CA VAL A 14 6.81 -14.46 0.51
C VAL A 14 6.59 -15.84 1.08
N LYS A 15 7.63 -16.61 1.41
CA LYS A 15 7.51 -17.95 2.02
C LYS A 15 6.52 -17.91 3.20
N MET A 16 5.22 -18.00 2.89
CA MET A 16 4.09 -17.82 3.83
C MET A 16 4.06 -18.86 4.96
N GLU A 17 4.68 -20.02 4.76
CA GLU A 17 4.87 -20.99 5.84
C GLU A 17 5.65 -20.39 7.02
N HIS A 18 6.62 -19.51 6.71
CA HIS A 18 7.40 -18.80 7.74
C HIS A 18 6.62 -17.64 8.39
N ILE A 19 5.72 -17.00 7.65
CA ILE A 19 4.88 -15.91 8.19
C ILE A 19 3.82 -16.47 9.14
N SER A 20 3.30 -17.67 8.88
CA SER A 20 2.36 -18.35 9.78
C SER A 20 2.98 -18.65 11.15
N GLU A 21 4.26 -19.02 11.17
CA GLU A 21 5.04 -19.24 12.39
C GLU A 21 5.37 -17.95 13.13
N VAL A 22 5.66 -16.86 12.38
CA VAL A 22 5.87 -15.50 12.91
C VAL A 22 4.59 -14.96 13.54
N LEU A 23 3.40 -15.25 12.93
CA LEU A 23 2.09 -14.86 13.43
C LEU A 23 1.74 -15.48 14.78
N GLN A 24 2.10 -16.73 15.00
CA GLN A 24 1.81 -17.45 16.25
C GLN A 24 2.68 -16.97 17.42
N ASN A 25 3.82 -16.35 17.14
CA ASN A 25 4.80 -15.92 18.14
C ASN A 25 4.87 -14.41 18.38
N PHE A 26 4.06 -13.61 17.68
CA PHE A 26 4.06 -12.15 17.84
C PHE A 26 3.10 -11.73 18.96
N HIS A 27 3.67 -11.36 20.11
CA HIS A 27 2.96 -10.68 21.21
C HIS A 27 3.48 -9.23 21.30
N PRO A 28 2.64 -8.24 21.02
CA PRO A 28 3.06 -6.84 21.17
C PRO A 28 3.24 -6.52 22.67
N GLY A 29 4.48 -6.32 23.10
CA GLY A 29 4.77 -5.77 24.42
C GLY A 29 5.79 -6.48 25.30
N THR A 30 6.47 -7.55 24.87
CA THR A 30 7.46 -8.23 25.71
C THR A 30 8.74 -8.55 24.95
N ASP A 31 9.60 -7.57 24.77
CA ASP A 31 10.98 -7.82 24.37
C ASP A 31 11.93 -7.36 25.48
N THR A 32 12.30 -8.30 26.33
CA THR A 32 13.53 -8.21 27.15
C THR A 32 14.61 -9.08 26.51
N PRO A 33 15.83 -8.57 26.28
CA PRO A 33 16.85 -9.33 25.57
C PRO A 33 17.45 -10.43 26.44
N SER A 34 17.30 -11.69 26.05
CA SER A 34 18.05 -12.80 26.59
C SER A 34 19.33 -13.05 25.79
N ARG A 35 20.38 -13.27 26.53
CA ARG A 35 21.81 -13.26 26.23
C ARG A 35 22.27 -14.51 25.44
N ALA A 36 23.02 -14.24 24.37
CA ALA A 36 24.13 -15.02 23.77
C ALA A 36 23.88 -16.46 23.30
N GLN A 37 23.92 -16.64 21.98
CA GLN A 37 24.64 -17.75 21.34
C GLN A 37 25.31 -17.27 20.04
N THR A 38 26.52 -17.81 19.78
CA THR A 38 27.54 -17.44 18.81
C THR A 38 27.15 -17.64 17.34
N PRO A 39 27.82 -16.97 16.37
CA PRO A 39 27.32 -16.77 15.02
C PRO A 39 27.68 -17.92 14.09
N ASN A 40 26.70 -18.43 13.35
CA ASN A 40 26.93 -19.05 12.05
C ASN A 40 26.22 -18.23 10.97
N SER A 41 27.01 -17.77 10.03
CA SER A 41 26.73 -16.81 8.99
C SER A 41 25.73 -17.32 7.94
N THR A 42 24.47 -16.94 8.10
CA THR A 42 23.51 -16.56 7.07
C THR A 42 22.54 -15.60 7.76
N SER A 43 22.55 -14.33 7.38
CA SER A 43 21.75 -13.28 8.02
C SER A 43 20.25 -13.55 7.78
N SER A 44 19.64 -14.34 8.64
CA SER A 44 18.19 -14.43 8.73
C SER A 44 17.69 -13.11 9.31
N LEU A 45 16.90 -12.36 8.53
CA LEU A 45 16.20 -11.18 9.00
C LEU A 45 15.41 -11.53 10.27
N SER A 46 15.32 -10.60 11.22
CA SER A 46 14.46 -10.77 12.38
C SER A 46 12.99 -10.89 11.95
N ASN A 47 12.15 -11.51 12.76
CA ASN A 47 10.71 -11.62 12.48
C ASN A 47 10.07 -10.24 12.19
N LYS A 48 10.51 -9.19 12.89
CA LYS A 48 10.07 -7.82 12.68
C LYS A 48 10.47 -7.28 11.29
N GLU A 49 11.69 -7.53 10.85
CA GLU A 49 12.16 -7.11 9.53
C GLU A 49 11.45 -7.85 8.39
N GLN A 50 11.22 -9.15 8.56
CA GLN A 50 10.46 -9.96 7.60
C GLN A 50 9.02 -9.44 7.44
N LEU A 51 8.34 -9.14 8.54
CA LEU A 51 6.98 -8.58 8.51
C LEU A 51 6.96 -7.18 7.89
N THR A 52 7.91 -6.32 8.23
CA THR A 52 8.07 -4.98 7.63
C THR A 52 8.21 -5.07 6.11
N GLN A 53 9.07 -5.97 5.64
CA GLN A 53 9.27 -6.22 4.21
C GLN A 53 8.03 -6.81 3.53
N ALA A 54 7.36 -7.77 4.17
CA ALA A 54 6.16 -8.40 3.63
C ALA A 54 5.01 -7.40 3.45
N LEU A 55 4.81 -6.51 4.44
CA LEU A 55 3.80 -5.46 4.36
C LEU A 55 4.20 -4.28 3.47
N GLY A 56 5.47 -4.18 3.04
CA GLY A 56 5.97 -3.04 2.26
C GLY A 56 5.96 -1.74 3.05
N VAL A 57 6.12 -1.80 4.38
CA VAL A 57 6.12 -0.64 5.26
C VAL A 57 7.54 -0.28 5.69
N THR A 58 7.77 0.96 6.07
CA THR A 58 9.08 1.43 6.54
C THR A 58 9.28 1.16 8.03
N SER A 59 8.19 1.14 8.81
CA SER A 59 8.19 0.81 10.23
C SER A 59 6.84 0.23 10.67
N LEU A 60 6.85 -0.77 11.53
CA LEU A 60 5.64 -1.28 12.18
C LEU A 60 5.06 -0.31 13.22
N ASP A 61 5.80 0.75 13.56
CA ASP A 61 5.34 1.81 14.45
C ASP A 61 4.49 2.87 13.72
N ASN A 62 4.42 2.83 12.38
CA ASN A 62 3.60 3.73 11.58
C ASN A 62 2.12 3.30 11.61
N THR A 63 1.52 3.38 12.80
CA THR A 63 0.12 3.05 13.06
C THR A 63 -0.76 4.29 13.07
N PHE A 64 -2.09 4.10 13.00
CA PHE A 64 -3.03 5.21 13.18
C PHE A 64 -2.93 5.88 14.55
N ASP A 65 -2.55 5.13 15.59
CA ASP A 65 -2.44 5.66 16.96
C ASP A 65 -1.16 6.50 17.12
N ASN A 66 -0.11 6.18 16.37
CA ASN A 66 1.14 6.94 16.36
C ASN A 66 1.12 8.11 15.36
N PHE A 67 0.11 8.19 14.49
CA PHE A 67 -0.08 9.34 13.62
C PHE A 67 -0.46 10.56 14.45
N LYS A 68 0.34 11.62 14.36
CA LYS A 68 0.07 12.89 15.06
C LYS A 68 -0.70 13.83 14.13
N PRO A 69 -2.03 13.95 14.28
CA PRO A 69 -2.83 14.85 13.44
C PRO A 69 -2.31 16.29 13.57
N ARG A 70 -2.40 17.03 12.50
CA ARG A 70 -2.03 18.44 12.40
C ARG A 70 -3.09 19.16 11.58
N PRO A 71 -3.18 20.50 11.66
CA PRO A 71 -4.10 21.25 10.83
C PRO A 71 -4.03 20.83 9.36
N GLY A 72 -5.17 20.39 8.81
CA GLY A 72 -5.32 19.92 7.44
C GLY A 72 -5.09 18.43 7.21
N THR A 73 -4.73 17.62 8.25
CA THR A 73 -4.55 16.16 8.11
C THR A 73 -5.67 15.34 8.72
N GLU A 74 -6.59 15.96 9.47
CA GLU A 74 -7.62 15.28 10.24
C GLU A 74 -8.61 14.52 9.34
N GLN A 75 -9.00 15.14 8.23
CA GLN A 75 -9.91 14.53 7.26
C GLN A 75 -9.27 13.31 6.59
N ALA A 76 -7.98 13.39 6.27
CA ALA A 76 -7.25 12.25 5.71
C ALA A 76 -7.22 11.08 6.70
N LEU A 77 -6.86 11.33 7.96
CA LEU A 77 -6.86 10.29 9.00
C LEU A 77 -8.24 9.66 9.18
N ALA A 78 -9.30 10.47 9.21
CA ALA A 78 -10.68 9.99 9.35
C ALA A 78 -11.08 9.11 8.16
N ALA A 79 -10.79 9.52 6.93
CA ALA A 79 -11.11 8.76 5.71
C ALA A 79 -10.35 7.43 5.64
N PHE A 80 -9.06 7.41 6.00
CA PHE A 80 -8.29 6.15 6.05
C PHE A 80 -8.83 5.16 7.08
N ARG A 81 -9.35 5.63 8.22
CA ARG A 81 -10.01 4.75 9.18
C ARG A 81 -11.37 4.28 8.65
N ALA A 82 -12.17 5.20 8.10
CA ALA A 82 -13.52 4.93 7.65
C ALA A 82 -13.56 3.90 6.49
N VAL A 83 -12.66 4.00 5.51
CA VAL A 83 -12.62 3.07 4.36
C VAL A 83 -12.33 1.62 4.74
N LEU A 84 -11.76 1.36 5.92
CA LEU A 84 -11.52 0.01 6.41
C LEU A 84 -12.74 -0.65 7.05
N ASP A 85 -13.75 0.13 7.42
CA ASP A 85 -14.92 -0.29 8.18
C ASP A 85 -16.25 0.04 7.50
N GLY A 86 -16.23 0.97 6.54
CA GLY A 86 -17.41 1.46 5.84
C GLY A 86 -17.80 0.62 4.61
N PRO A 87 -18.93 0.99 3.99
CA PRO A 87 -19.38 0.42 2.72
C PRO A 87 -18.56 0.95 1.53
N GLU A 88 -17.88 2.08 1.67
CA GLU A 88 -17.00 2.62 0.66
C GLU A 88 -15.77 1.73 0.52
N PHE A 89 -15.39 1.46 -0.71
CA PHE A 89 -14.26 0.57 -1.02
C PHE A 89 -13.10 1.28 -1.73
N MET A 90 -13.22 2.57 -2.02
CA MET A 90 -12.16 3.36 -2.65
C MET A 90 -11.81 4.59 -1.81
N LEU A 91 -10.52 4.86 -1.73
CA LEU A 91 -9.97 6.08 -1.10
C LEU A 91 -8.85 6.62 -1.96
N LEU A 92 -8.95 7.89 -2.34
CA LEU A 92 -7.85 8.68 -2.87
C LEU A 92 -7.54 9.85 -1.94
N CYS A 93 -6.32 9.85 -1.39
CA CYS A 93 -5.80 10.95 -0.60
C CYS A 93 -4.69 11.65 -1.38
N TYR A 94 -4.90 12.91 -1.78
CA TYR A 94 -3.93 13.68 -2.54
C TYR A 94 -3.49 14.96 -1.79
N GLY A 95 -2.44 15.61 -2.26
CA GLY A 95 -1.91 16.84 -1.66
C GLY A 95 -0.39 16.85 -1.58
N GLY A 96 0.16 17.90 -0.99
CA GLY A 96 1.59 18.19 -0.94
C GLY A 96 2.47 17.07 -0.37
N VAL A 97 3.77 17.13 -0.63
CA VAL A 97 4.74 16.17 -0.10
C VAL A 97 4.94 16.33 1.42
N GLY A 98 5.32 15.25 2.11
CA GLY A 98 5.71 15.31 3.52
C GLY A 98 4.58 15.48 4.52
N ASN A 99 3.32 15.41 4.10
CA ASN A 99 2.13 15.61 4.95
C ASN A 99 1.56 14.32 5.56
N GLY A 100 2.29 13.19 5.48
CA GLY A 100 1.96 11.95 6.19
C GLY A 100 1.13 10.93 5.40
N LYS A 101 0.89 11.10 4.09
CA LYS A 101 0.13 10.14 3.26
C LYS A 101 0.71 8.72 3.30
N THR A 102 2.02 8.59 3.13
CA THR A 102 2.72 7.29 3.23
C THR A 102 2.51 6.65 4.61
N HIS A 103 2.61 7.42 5.71
CA HIS A 103 2.33 6.92 7.05
C HIS A 103 0.89 6.36 7.15
N LEU A 104 -0.09 7.05 6.59
CA LEU A 104 -1.49 6.60 6.60
C LEU A 104 -1.68 5.32 5.75
N CYS A 105 -0.98 5.16 4.62
CA CYS A 105 -0.95 3.91 3.85
C CYS A 105 -0.39 2.75 4.69
N GLU A 106 0.74 2.98 5.35
CA GLU A 106 1.37 1.98 6.20
C GLU A 106 0.50 1.64 7.41
N ALA A 107 -0.14 2.64 8.03
CA ALA A 107 -1.09 2.44 9.12
C ALA A 107 -2.30 1.58 8.70
N ALA A 108 -2.83 1.79 7.50
CA ALA A 108 -3.92 0.98 6.95
C ALA A 108 -3.48 -0.48 6.73
N ALA A 109 -2.29 -0.72 6.18
CA ALA A 109 -1.76 -2.07 5.99
C ALA A 109 -1.55 -2.80 7.32
N ILE A 110 -0.97 -2.12 8.31
CA ILE A 110 -0.75 -2.66 9.65
C ILE A 110 -2.09 -2.96 10.34
N GLU A 111 -3.07 -2.08 10.22
CA GLU A 111 -4.40 -2.29 10.79
C GLU A 111 -5.13 -3.47 10.15
N LEU A 112 -5.08 -3.59 8.81
CA LEU A 112 -5.61 -4.76 8.10
C LEU A 112 -4.94 -6.05 8.56
N TYR A 113 -3.61 -6.01 8.73
CA TYR A 113 -2.85 -7.15 9.22
C TYR A 113 -3.28 -7.58 10.64
N LYS A 114 -3.47 -6.63 11.57
CA LYS A 114 -4.00 -6.90 12.91
C LYS A 114 -5.38 -7.55 12.89
N ARG A 115 -6.17 -7.28 11.85
CA ARG A 115 -7.50 -7.88 11.62
C ARG A 115 -7.43 -9.23 10.87
N GLY A 116 -6.26 -9.81 10.69
CA GLY A 116 -6.04 -11.06 9.94
C GLY A 116 -6.21 -10.91 8.42
N LYS A 117 -6.18 -9.67 7.91
CA LYS A 117 -6.32 -9.36 6.48
C LYS A 117 -4.98 -8.87 5.92
N PHE A 118 -4.33 -9.67 5.09
CA PHE A 118 -3.06 -9.25 4.51
C PHE A 118 -3.28 -8.23 3.38
N CYS A 119 -2.49 -7.15 3.40
CA CYS A 119 -2.40 -6.19 2.30
C CYS A 119 -1.01 -5.52 2.33
N ARG A 120 -0.30 -5.56 1.20
CA ARG A 120 0.99 -4.90 1.06
C ARG A 120 0.82 -3.47 0.55
N VAL A 121 1.61 -2.54 1.10
CA VAL A 121 1.76 -1.20 0.51
C VAL A 121 2.68 -1.30 -0.70
N MET A 122 2.18 -0.89 -1.86
CA MET A 122 2.91 -0.87 -3.12
C MET A 122 3.20 0.57 -3.51
N LYS A 123 4.41 0.83 -3.97
CA LYS A 123 4.74 2.13 -4.57
C LYS A 123 4.57 2.05 -6.08
N MET A 124 3.86 3.02 -6.66
CA MET A 124 3.61 3.01 -8.11
C MET A 124 4.88 2.92 -8.96
N PRO A 125 5.99 3.62 -8.66
CA PRO A 125 7.23 3.50 -9.44
C PRO A 125 7.81 2.09 -9.46
N GLU A 126 7.73 1.35 -8.34
CA GLU A 126 8.21 -0.04 -8.24
C GLU A 126 7.34 -0.96 -9.10
N MET A 127 6.02 -0.81 -9.02
CA MET A 127 5.07 -1.55 -9.85
C MET A 127 5.31 -1.30 -11.34
N LEU A 128 5.44 -0.05 -11.76
CA LEU A 128 5.70 0.29 -13.15
C LEU A 128 7.02 -0.29 -13.66
N SER A 129 8.06 -0.29 -12.82
CA SER A 129 9.35 -0.91 -13.15
C SER A 129 9.20 -2.42 -13.38
N THR A 130 8.44 -3.11 -12.52
CA THR A 130 8.16 -4.55 -12.67
C THR A 130 7.39 -4.84 -13.96
N LEU A 131 6.35 -4.05 -14.27
CA LEU A 131 5.58 -4.21 -15.49
C LEU A 131 6.40 -3.96 -16.76
N ARG A 132 7.32 -2.97 -16.75
CA ARG A 132 8.25 -2.75 -17.87
C ARG A 132 9.23 -3.90 -18.07
N LEU A 133 9.74 -4.46 -16.98
CA LEU A 133 10.58 -5.64 -17.05
C LEU A 133 9.82 -6.83 -17.69
N ALA A 134 8.56 -7.01 -17.32
CA ALA A 134 7.72 -8.07 -17.87
C ALA A 134 7.46 -7.91 -19.38
N ILE A 135 7.28 -6.68 -19.88
CA ILE A 135 7.12 -6.40 -21.30
C ILE A 135 8.34 -6.88 -22.12
N ASN A 136 9.54 -6.76 -21.53
CA ASN A 136 10.81 -7.04 -22.22
C ASN A 136 11.38 -8.42 -21.86
N ASN A 137 10.74 -9.20 -21.00
CA ASN A 137 11.21 -10.50 -20.56
C ASN A 137 10.17 -11.59 -20.82
N PRO A 138 10.39 -12.50 -21.81
CA PRO A 138 9.44 -13.57 -22.12
C PRO A 138 9.17 -14.58 -20.98
N GLU A 139 10.04 -14.62 -19.97
CA GLU A 139 9.85 -15.47 -18.79
C GLU A 139 8.88 -14.87 -17.75
N MET A 140 8.52 -13.60 -17.94
CA MET A 140 7.58 -12.90 -17.05
C MET A 140 6.24 -12.72 -17.77
N ASP A 141 5.16 -13.13 -17.13
CA ASP A 141 3.81 -12.94 -17.65
C ASP A 141 3.26 -11.57 -17.21
N TYR A 142 3.29 -10.61 -18.14
CA TYR A 142 2.78 -9.26 -17.95
C TYR A 142 1.32 -9.24 -17.52
N ASP A 143 0.47 -10.05 -18.14
CA ASP A 143 -0.97 -10.06 -17.89
C ASP A 143 -1.27 -10.60 -16.48
N THR A 144 -0.56 -11.63 -16.08
CA THR A 144 -0.64 -12.16 -14.71
C THR A 144 -0.18 -11.10 -13.69
N ILE A 145 0.94 -10.42 -13.93
CA ILE A 145 1.45 -9.39 -13.01
C ILE A 145 0.46 -8.23 -12.89
N LEU A 146 -0.04 -7.70 -14.02
CA LEU A 146 -1.05 -6.62 -14.00
C LEU A 146 -2.36 -7.10 -13.38
N GLY A 147 -2.78 -8.32 -13.68
CA GLY A 147 -3.96 -8.97 -13.11
C GLY A 147 -3.92 -9.06 -11.60
N ASN A 148 -2.74 -9.31 -11.02
CA ASN A 148 -2.58 -9.33 -9.56
C ASN A 148 -2.95 -7.99 -8.91
N TYR A 149 -2.62 -6.85 -9.53
CA TYR A 149 -3.04 -5.54 -9.03
C TYR A 149 -4.53 -5.26 -9.28
N CYS A 150 -5.06 -5.70 -10.42
CA CYS A 150 -6.46 -5.51 -10.78
C CYS A 150 -7.43 -6.29 -9.90
N TYR A 151 -7.03 -7.49 -9.40
CA TYR A 151 -7.96 -8.46 -8.80
C TYR A 151 -7.63 -8.83 -7.35
N ALA A 152 -6.56 -8.31 -6.76
CA ALA A 152 -6.32 -8.46 -5.33
C ALA A 152 -7.52 -7.98 -4.52
N GLU A 153 -7.94 -8.72 -3.49
CA GLU A 153 -9.03 -8.29 -2.60
C GLU A 153 -8.81 -6.89 -2.05
N ARG A 154 -7.56 -6.55 -1.74
CA ARG A 154 -7.15 -5.27 -1.16
C ARG A 154 -5.92 -4.76 -1.87
N LEU A 155 -5.89 -3.48 -2.16
CA LEU A 155 -4.73 -2.80 -2.74
C LEU A 155 -4.49 -1.47 -2.03
N ILE A 156 -3.27 -1.28 -1.56
CA ILE A 156 -2.79 0.01 -1.07
C ILE A 156 -1.66 0.44 -1.98
N MET A 157 -1.84 1.54 -2.69
CA MET A 157 -0.86 2.08 -3.64
C MET A 157 -0.45 3.49 -3.23
N ASP A 158 0.81 3.62 -2.83
CA ASP A 158 1.37 4.92 -2.43
C ASP A 158 1.99 5.61 -3.63
N ASP A 159 1.81 6.93 -3.68
CA ASP A 159 2.42 7.86 -4.64
C ASP A 159 2.13 7.55 -6.11
N ILE A 160 0.83 7.44 -6.46
CA ILE A 160 0.36 7.14 -7.83
C ILE A 160 0.73 8.22 -8.87
N GLY A 161 1.25 9.35 -8.45
CA GLY A 161 1.68 10.46 -9.32
C GLY A 161 3.16 10.43 -9.70
N ALA A 162 3.97 9.56 -9.09
CA ALA A 162 5.42 9.54 -9.26
C ALA A 162 5.89 8.80 -10.53
N GLY A 163 5.23 9.00 -11.66
CA GLY A 163 5.50 8.31 -12.93
C GLY A 163 6.79 8.70 -13.66
N GLY A 164 7.54 9.70 -13.20
CA GLY A 164 8.79 10.15 -13.84
C GLY A 164 8.59 10.59 -15.30
N SER A 165 9.53 10.21 -16.18
CA SER A 165 9.55 10.59 -17.62
C SER A 165 8.50 9.87 -18.47
N ASP A 166 7.81 8.83 -17.97
CA ASP A 166 6.84 8.04 -18.70
C ASP A 166 5.46 8.08 -18.03
N ARG A 167 4.94 9.30 -17.93
CA ARG A 167 3.64 9.59 -17.33
C ARG A 167 2.50 8.86 -18.06
N GLU A 168 2.54 8.82 -19.38
CA GLU A 168 1.50 8.21 -20.20
C GLU A 168 1.33 6.71 -19.92
N PHE A 169 2.43 5.97 -19.80
CA PHE A 169 2.40 4.56 -19.42
C PHE A 169 1.80 4.38 -18.01
N GLY A 170 2.27 5.19 -17.05
CA GLY A 170 1.75 5.16 -15.68
C GLY A 170 0.25 5.46 -15.62
N ASP A 171 -0.21 6.47 -16.33
CA ASP A 171 -1.62 6.88 -16.36
C ASP A 171 -2.50 5.77 -17.00
N ARG A 172 -2.06 5.10 -18.07
CA ARG A 172 -2.78 3.95 -18.66
C ARG A 172 -2.88 2.76 -17.69
N ILE A 173 -1.81 2.43 -17.00
CA ILE A 173 -1.82 1.35 -15.99
C ILE A 173 -2.76 1.71 -14.85
N LEU A 174 -2.72 2.96 -14.37
CA LEU A 174 -3.60 3.43 -13.32
C LEU A 174 -5.09 3.34 -13.72
N GLU A 175 -5.45 3.78 -14.93
CA GLU A 175 -6.82 3.63 -15.47
C GLU A 175 -7.27 2.18 -15.51
N THR A 176 -6.39 1.27 -15.95
CA THR A 176 -6.68 -0.16 -16.02
C THR A 176 -6.97 -0.74 -14.64
N ILE A 177 -6.10 -0.47 -13.67
CA ILE A 177 -6.25 -0.96 -12.30
C ILE A 177 -7.50 -0.39 -11.65
N VAL A 178 -7.68 0.94 -11.67
CA VAL A 178 -8.82 1.60 -11.04
C VAL A 178 -10.14 1.14 -11.66
N GLY A 179 -10.21 1.04 -13.01
CA GLY A 179 -11.40 0.58 -13.72
C GLY A 179 -11.79 -0.86 -13.36
N ALA A 180 -10.82 -1.78 -13.32
CA ALA A 180 -11.05 -3.18 -12.97
C ALA A 180 -11.52 -3.34 -11.51
N ARG A 181 -10.91 -2.60 -10.59
CA ARG A 181 -11.20 -2.67 -9.16
C ARG A 181 -12.53 -2.01 -8.79
N TYR A 182 -12.83 -0.87 -9.40
CA TYR A 182 -14.13 -0.20 -9.25
C TYR A 182 -15.28 -1.11 -9.65
N GLY A 183 -15.20 -1.75 -10.82
CA GLY A 183 -16.26 -2.64 -11.30
C GLY A 183 -16.49 -3.89 -10.42
N ARG A 184 -15.53 -4.24 -9.54
CA ARG A 184 -15.60 -5.38 -8.62
C ARG A 184 -15.78 -4.98 -7.17
N GLN A 185 -15.85 -3.71 -6.87
CA GLN A 185 -15.97 -3.16 -5.52
C GLN A 185 -14.85 -3.66 -4.57
N LEU A 186 -13.60 -3.68 -5.07
CA LEU A 186 -12.45 -4.15 -4.31
C LEU A 186 -11.81 -3.01 -3.53
N LEU A 187 -11.49 -3.26 -2.24
CA LEU A 187 -10.84 -2.27 -1.39
C LEU A 187 -9.57 -1.71 -2.04
N THR A 188 -9.59 -0.41 -2.30
CA THR A 188 -8.53 0.31 -3.02
C THR A 188 -8.20 1.61 -2.30
N ILE A 189 -6.99 1.70 -1.77
CA ILE A 189 -6.47 2.91 -1.13
C ILE A 189 -5.32 3.44 -1.98
N MET A 190 -5.39 4.71 -2.36
CA MET A 190 -4.35 5.36 -3.17
C MET A 190 -3.95 6.70 -2.59
N THR A 191 -2.68 7.06 -2.75
CA THR A 191 -2.20 8.40 -2.44
C THR A 191 -1.52 9.05 -3.64
N SER A 192 -1.58 10.38 -3.73
CA SER A 192 -0.96 11.16 -4.80
C SER A 192 -0.30 12.43 -4.27
N ASN A 193 0.85 12.78 -4.86
CA ASN A 193 1.46 14.10 -4.73
C ASN A 193 1.04 15.04 -5.88
N ARG A 194 0.27 14.53 -6.86
CA ARG A 194 -0.33 15.33 -7.94
C ARG A 194 -1.67 15.87 -7.47
N GLU A 195 -2.03 17.02 -8.01
CA GLU A 195 -3.40 17.53 -7.88
C GLU A 195 -4.40 16.57 -8.53
N PHE A 196 -5.60 16.49 -7.96
CA PHE A 196 -6.65 15.59 -8.45
C PHE A 196 -6.96 15.80 -9.92
N SER A 197 -7.05 17.06 -10.35
CA SER A 197 -7.31 17.45 -11.74
C SER A 197 -6.22 17.03 -12.75
N GLU A 198 -5.05 16.64 -12.27
CA GLU A 198 -3.96 16.16 -13.12
C GLU A 198 -3.98 14.64 -13.33
N LEU A 199 -4.84 13.92 -12.64
CA LEU A 199 -5.04 12.47 -12.83
C LEU A 199 -5.86 12.24 -14.10
N PRO A 200 -5.80 11.04 -14.71
CA PRO A 200 -6.65 10.69 -15.85
C PRO A 200 -8.14 10.87 -15.55
N GLU A 201 -8.92 11.39 -16.49
CA GLU A 201 -10.36 11.64 -16.32
C GLU A 201 -11.15 10.41 -15.86
N ARG A 202 -10.78 9.23 -16.37
CA ARG A 202 -11.41 7.97 -15.98
C ARG A 202 -11.14 7.62 -14.51
N VAL A 203 -9.97 7.97 -14.00
CA VAL A 203 -9.62 7.80 -12.57
C VAL A 203 -10.41 8.80 -11.74
N GLN A 204 -10.42 10.08 -12.16
CA GLN A 204 -11.18 11.13 -11.49
C GLN A 204 -12.66 10.73 -11.33
N SER A 205 -13.32 10.34 -12.41
CA SER A 205 -14.73 9.95 -12.42
C SER A 205 -15.06 8.81 -11.43
N ARG A 206 -14.12 7.89 -11.13
CA ARG A 206 -14.34 6.81 -10.16
C ARG A 206 -14.22 7.28 -8.72
N PHE A 207 -13.34 8.24 -8.45
CA PHE A 207 -13.18 8.79 -7.10
C PHE A 207 -14.15 9.94 -6.80
N GLU A 208 -14.82 10.52 -7.80
CA GLU A 208 -15.92 11.47 -7.64
C GLU A 208 -17.25 10.81 -7.25
N ASP A 209 -17.35 9.47 -7.36
CA ASP A 209 -18.51 8.74 -6.90
C ASP A 209 -18.54 8.70 -5.36
N ALA A 210 -19.24 9.69 -4.78
CA ALA A 210 -19.33 9.85 -3.32
C ALA A 210 -20.05 8.71 -2.58
N VAL A 211 -20.69 7.78 -3.31
CA VAL A 211 -21.34 6.60 -2.71
C VAL A 211 -20.32 5.50 -2.43
N THR A 212 -19.27 5.42 -3.23
CA THR A 212 -18.31 4.31 -3.20
C THR A 212 -16.91 4.74 -2.79
N SER A 213 -16.65 6.06 -2.76
CA SER A 213 -15.30 6.58 -2.67
C SER A 213 -15.17 7.72 -1.66
N TYR A 214 -14.01 7.73 -0.96
CA TYR A 214 -13.50 8.91 -0.29
C TYR A 214 -12.48 9.62 -1.17
N LEU A 215 -12.73 10.87 -1.51
CA LEU A 215 -11.78 11.79 -2.15
C LEU A 215 -11.36 12.85 -1.14
N VAL A 216 -10.08 12.85 -0.74
CA VAL A 216 -9.61 13.69 0.36
C VAL A 216 -8.35 14.46 -0.03
N LEU A 217 -8.42 15.79 0.06
CA LEU A 217 -7.26 16.66 0.02
C LEU A 217 -6.59 16.67 1.40
N ASN A 218 -5.33 16.27 1.46
CA ASN A 218 -4.50 16.41 2.65
C ASN A 218 -3.73 17.73 2.59
N GLU A 219 -4.24 18.76 3.27
CA GLU A 219 -3.68 20.11 3.30
C GLU A 219 -2.53 20.27 4.32
N GLY A 220 -2.17 19.20 5.01
CA GLY A 220 -1.11 19.23 6.01
C GLY A 220 0.21 19.78 5.44
N ALA A 221 0.86 20.64 6.21
CA ALA A 221 2.18 21.16 5.85
C ALA A 221 3.25 20.05 5.84
N ASP A 222 4.33 20.25 5.06
CA ASP A 222 5.47 19.34 5.03
C ASP A 222 6.09 19.17 6.42
N TYR A 223 6.12 17.92 6.89
CA TYR A 223 6.60 17.53 8.22
C TYR A 223 8.11 17.27 8.25
N ARG A 224 8.75 17.15 7.11
CA ARG A 224 10.16 16.80 7.04
C ARG A 224 11.00 17.90 7.66
N PRO A 225 11.98 17.57 8.54
CA PRO A 225 12.87 18.58 9.08
C PRO A 225 13.63 19.25 7.94
N LYS A 226 13.44 20.56 7.77
CA LYS A 226 14.24 21.34 6.83
C LYS A 226 15.67 21.40 7.38
N LYS A 227 16.65 20.98 6.60
CA LYS A 227 18.06 21.26 6.91
C LYS A 227 18.21 22.78 7.04
N LYS A 228 18.70 23.22 8.21
CA LYS A 228 19.13 24.60 8.40
C LYS A 228 20.40 24.86 7.62
#